data_1d102b05026b8f9b3e8e72a73444e1aa
#
_entry.id   1d102b05026b8f9b3e8e72a73444e1aa
#
_cell.length_a   1.000
_cell.length_b   1.000
_cell.length_c   1.000
_cell.angle_alpha   90.00
_cell.angle_beta   90.00
_cell.angle_gamma   90.00
#
_symmetry.space_group_name_H-M   'P 1'
#
loop_
_entity.id
_entity.type
_entity.pdbx_description
1 polymer ?
#
loop_
_entity_poly.entity_id
_entity_poly.type
_entity_poly.pdbx_seq_one_letter_code
_entity_poly.pdbx_strand_id
1 'polypeptide(L)'
;ENHDSDRFLLETPSSLDAYKQAVVLLLTIPGIPQLYYGQELLMTGTTKIDFGYIRPDMSGGWKEDALSVFEESGRTAIQQEAFGFMKKLLHWRKGNDVISKGKMKHFMPRNNIYVYERSYNGKSILVVMNGVNKEVDWDLAHYKEVIGNKTDARNVLTDTDVKLGAIIRLQPKEVLMLEL
;
A
#
# COMPACT_ATOMS: atom_id res chain seq x y z
N GLU A 1 -1.21 9.19 -8.67
CA GLU A 1 -0.43 10.19 -9.44
C GLU A 1 -0.57 9.95 -10.95
N ASN A 2 -0.34 11.00 -11.73
CA ASN A 2 -0.37 10.97 -13.19
C ASN A 2 0.56 12.07 -13.75
N HIS A 3 0.59 12.22 -15.08
CA HIS A 3 1.47 13.19 -15.76
C HIS A 3 1.07 14.68 -15.59
N ASP A 4 -0.04 14.96 -14.92
CA ASP A 4 -0.56 16.32 -14.69
C ASP A 4 -0.67 16.67 -13.20
N SER A 5 -0.24 15.77 -12.32
CA SER A 5 -0.27 15.97 -10.87
C SER A 5 1.11 15.77 -10.25
N ASP A 6 1.32 16.38 -9.11
CA ASP A 6 2.49 16.10 -8.29
C ASP A 6 2.68 14.60 -8.08
N ARG A 7 3.93 14.15 -8.02
CA ARG A 7 4.26 12.82 -7.54
C ARG A 7 3.81 12.69 -6.09
N PHE A 8 3.40 11.50 -5.67
CA PHE A 8 3.03 11.24 -4.28
C PHE A 8 4.18 11.57 -3.31
N LEU A 9 5.38 11.26 -3.73
CA LEU A 9 6.60 11.64 -3.04
C LEU A 9 7.18 12.90 -3.68
N LEU A 10 7.16 14.00 -2.95
CA LEU A 10 7.77 15.26 -3.39
C LEU A 10 9.30 15.19 -3.29
N GLU A 11 9.79 14.45 -2.29
CA GLU A 11 11.21 14.24 -2.01
C GLU A 11 11.46 12.74 -1.74
N THR A 12 12.72 12.31 -1.85
CA THR A 12 13.10 10.93 -1.56
C THR A 12 12.77 10.59 -0.10
N PRO A 13 11.95 9.57 0.17
CA PRO A 13 11.51 9.26 1.51
C PRO A 13 12.64 8.64 2.34
N SER A 14 12.69 9.01 3.62
CA SER A 14 13.50 8.30 4.62
C SER A 14 12.85 6.99 5.09
N SER A 15 11.54 6.86 4.90
CA SER A 15 10.72 5.69 5.26
C SER A 15 9.67 5.44 4.18
N LEU A 16 9.38 4.15 3.93
CA LEU A 16 8.37 3.72 2.96
C LEU A 16 6.96 3.57 3.55
N ASP A 17 6.76 3.81 4.83
CA ASP A 17 5.51 3.42 5.49
C ASP A 17 4.30 4.16 4.92
N ALA A 18 4.40 5.48 4.74
CA ALA A 18 3.33 6.26 4.11
C ALA A 18 3.10 5.85 2.65
N TYR A 19 4.17 5.56 1.91
CA TYR A 19 4.09 5.04 0.54
C TYR A 19 3.38 3.69 0.51
N LYS A 20 3.74 2.75 1.39
CA LYS A 20 3.08 1.45 1.50
C LYS A 20 1.58 1.58 1.80
N GLN A 21 1.20 2.47 2.72
CA GLN A 21 -0.21 2.78 2.98
C GLN A 21 -0.94 3.27 1.73
N ALA A 22 -0.35 4.22 1.01
CA ALA A 22 -0.94 4.78 -0.22
C ALA A 22 -1.08 3.73 -1.32
N VAL A 23 -0.08 2.87 -1.51
CA VAL A 23 -0.12 1.78 -2.50
C VAL A 23 -1.18 0.74 -2.12
N VAL A 24 -1.27 0.34 -0.85
CA VAL A 24 -2.32 -0.57 -0.37
C VAL A 24 -3.70 0.04 -0.62
N LEU A 25 -3.91 1.30 -0.24
CA LEU A 25 -5.18 1.99 -0.45
C LEU A 25 -5.55 2.00 -1.95
N LEU A 26 -4.65 2.47 -2.80
CA LEU A 26 -4.85 2.55 -4.26
C LEU A 26 -5.22 1.20 -4.87
N LEU A 27 -4.56 0.12 -4.43
CA LEU A 27 -4.74 -1.20 -5.02
C LEU A 27 -5.88 -2.01 -4.41
N THR A 28 -6.52 -1.55 -3.34
CA THR A 28 -7.56 -2.32 -2.64
C THR A 28 -8.93 -1.64 -2.57
N ILE A 29 -9.03 -0.32 -2.74
CA ILE A 29 -10.34 0.35 -2.85
C ILE A 29 -11.06 -0.02 -4.16
N PRO A 30 -12.38 0.15 -4.25
CA PRO A 30 -13.11 -0.05 -5.50
C PRO A 30 -12.63 0.89 -6.61
N GLY A 31 -12.53 0.37 -7.81
CA GLY A 31 -12.13 1.12 -9.00
C GLY A 31 -10.97 0.47 -9.74
N ILE A 32 -10.55 1.13 -10.81
CA ILE A 32 -9.41 0.72 -11.63
C ILE A 32 -8.20 1.54 -11.18
N PRO A 33 -7.19 0.94 -10.55
CA PRO A 33 -6.01 1.67 -10.11
C PRO A 33 -5.20 2.13 -11.32
N GLN A 34 -4.87 3.41 -11.35
CA GLN A 34 -3.94 3.98 -12.32
C GLN A 34 -2.58 4.14 -11.67
N LEU A 35 -1.58 3.48 -12.23
CA LEU A 35 -0.19 3.61 -11.82
C LEU A 35 0.53 4.49 -12.85
N TYR A 36 1.32 5.42 -12.35
CA TYR A 36 2.18 6.25 -13.18
C TYR A 36 3.60 5.69 -13.14
N TYR A 37 4.30 5.67 -14.27
CA TYR A 37 5.63 5.09 -14.36
C TYR A 37 6.57 5.70 -13.31
N GLY A 38 7.47 4.88 -12.77
CA GLY A 38 8.44 5.29 -11.75
C GLY A 38 7.88 5.41 -10.34
N GLN A 39 6.57 5.26 -10.14
CA GLN A 39 5.97 5.21 -8.80
C GLN A 39 6.53 4.02 -8.01
N GLU A 40 6.73 2.88 -8.68
CA GLU A 40 7.34 1.67 -8.13
C GLU A 40 8.82 1.85 -7.76
N LEU A 41 9.45 2.90 -8.28
CA LEU A 41 10.86 3.25 -8.05
C LEU A 41 11.03 4.54 -7.22
N LEU A 42 9.93 5.01 -6.62
CA LEU A 42 9.92 6.20 -5.76
C LEU A 42 10.37 7.48 -6.49
N MET A 43 10.05 7.60 -7.79
CA MET A 43 10.32 8.86 -8.51
C MET A 43 9.54 10.00 -7.87
N THR A 44 10.24 11.11 -7.68
CA THR A 44 9.72 12.33 -7.05
C THR A 44 9.44 13.40 -8.11
N GLY A 45 8.73 14.46 -7.74
CA GLY A 45 8.50 15.60 -8.60
C GLY A 45 7.31 16.44 -8.20
N THR A 46 7.37 17.72 -8.56
CA THR A 46 6.32 18.69 -8.28
C THR A 46 6.02 19.55 -9.50
N THR A 47 4.75 19.84 -9.72
CA THR A 47 4.27 20.78 -10.76
C THR A 47 4.52 22.25 -10.42
N LYS A 48 4.93 22.55 -9.18
CA LYS A 48 5.21 23.92 -8.72
C LYS A 48 6.40 24.58 -9.45
N ILE A 49 7.31 23.77 -9.96
CA ILE A 49 8.45 24.25 -10.73
C ILE A 49 8.06 24.24 -12.21
N ASP A 50 7.77 23.07 -12.72
CA ASP A 50 7.36 22.84 -14.10
C ASP A 50 6.88 21.39 -14.27
N PHE A 51 6.11 21.10 -15.32
CA PHE A 51 5.63 19.76 -15.60
C PHE A 51 6.74 18.76 -15.98
N GLY A 52 7.88 19.22 -16.46
CA GLY A 52 9.05 18.38 -16.72
C GLY A 52 9.56 17.66 -15.48
N TYR A 53 9.45 18.30 -14.30
CA TYR A 53 9.90 17.69 -13.04
C TYR A 53 9.10 16.48 -12.58
N ILE A 54 7.87 16.32 -13.06
CA ILE A 54 7.07 15.14 -12.78
C ILE A 54 7.16 14.08 -13.87
N ARG A 55 7.86 14.37 -14.98
CA ARG A 55 7.99 13.54 -16.18
C ARG A 55 9.47 13.25 -16.56
N PRO A 56 10.39 13.08 -15.57
CA PRO A 56 11.78 12.80 -15.93
C PRO A 56 11.90 11.41 -16.56
N ASP A 57 12.94 11.22 -17.35
CA ASP A 57 13.29 9.92 -17.92
C ASP A 57 13.64 8.92 -16.81
N MET A 58 13.38 7.66 -17.08
CA MET A 58 13.74 6.55 -16.21
C MET A 58 15.15 6.09 -16.54
N SER A 59 16.06 6.11 -15.56
CA SER A 59 17.46 5.68 -15.76
C SER A 59 17.55 4.26 -16.31
N GLY A 60 18.38 4.07 -17.35
CA GLY A 60 18.56 2.81 -18.07
C GLY A 60 17.76 2.73 -19.37
N GLY A 61 17.01 3.79 -19.72
CA GLY A 61 16.32 3.92 -21.00
C GLY A 61 17.22 4.41 -22.13
N TRP A 62 18.37 5.01 -21.82
CA TRP A 62 19.28 5.59 -22.78
C TRP A 62 20.66 4.95 -22.70
N LYS A 63 21.40 5.01 -23.82
CA LYS A 63 22.74 4.40 -23.94
C LYS A 63 23.77 5.01 -22.98
N GLU A 64 23.58 6.27 -22.65
CA GLU A 64 24.47 7.07 -21.81
C GLU A 64 24.20 6.88 -20.30
N ASP A 65 23.12 6.18 -19.95
CA ASP A 65 22.78 5.94 -18.54
C ASP A 65 23.81 5.01 -17.88
N ALA A 66 24.42 5.46 -16.80
CA ALA A 66 25.42 4.70 -16.05
C ALA A 66 24.84 3.48 -15.32
N LEU A 67 23.55 3.54 -14.97
CA LEU A 67 22.82 2.49 -14.25
C LEU A 67 21.44 2.32 -14.87
N SER A 68 20.94 1.08 -14.82
CA SER A 68 19.59 0.75 -15.27
C SER A 68 18.71 0.35 -14.10
N VAL A 69 17.68 1.14 -13.79
CA VAL A 69 16.69 0.81 -12.76
C VAL A 69 15.75 -0.33 -13.18
N PHE A 70 15.78 -0.75 -14.45
CA PHE A 70 15.08 -1.95 -14.92
C PHE A 70 15.69 -3.22 -14.35
N GLU A 71 16.97 -3.15 -13.95
CA GLU A 71 17.70 -4.25 -13.31
C GLU A 71 17.82 -4.02 -11.79
N GLU A 72 17.91 -5.10 -11.03
CA GLU A 72 18.04 -5.04 -9.57
C GLU A 72 19.31 -4.30 -9.13
N SER A 73 20.42 -4.54 -9.83
CA SER A 73 21.72 -3.92 -9.56
C SER A 73 21.75 -2.40 -9.73
N GLY A 74 20.83 -1.84 -10.50
CA GLY A 74 20.72 -0.40 -10.72
C GLY A 74 19.77 0.32 -9.73
N ARG A 75 19.13 -0.42 -8.82
CA ARG A 75 18.22 0.13 -7.82
C ARG A 75 18.93 0.33 -6.49
N THR A 76 18.62 1.42 -5.81
CA THR A 76 18.98 1.58 -4.40
C THR A 76 18.19 0.60 -3.52
N ALA A 77 18.66 0.34 -2.29
CA ALA A 77 17.97 -0.56 -1.37
C ALA A 77 16.50 -0.19 -1.13
N ILE A 78 16.22 1.11 -0.96
CA ILE A 78 14.85 1.61 -0.74
C ILE A 78 13.98 1.46 -2.00
N GLN A 79 14.55 1.66 -3.19
CA GLN A 79 13.84 1.43 -4.46
C GLN A 79 13.55 -0.07 -4.67
N GLN A 80 14.49 -0.93 -4.31
CA GLN A 80 14.29 -2.38 -4.40
C GLN A 80 13.18 -2.84 -3.46
N GLU A 81 13.11 -2.29 -2.25
CA GLU A 81 12.03 -2.56 -1.29
C GLU A 81 10.67 -2.09 -1.83
N ALA A 82 10.58 -0.85 -2.34
CA ALA A 82 9.35 -0.30 -2.91
C ALA A 82 8.86 -1.10 -4.11
N PHE A 83 9.78 -1.43 -5.03
CA PHE A 83 9.49 -2.24 -6.20
C PHE A 83 9.00 -3.64 -5.83
N GLY A 84 9.68 -4.31 -4.90
CA GLY A 84 9.29 -5.63 -4.40
C GLY A 84 7.92 -5.61 -3.75
N PHE A 85 7.64 -4.60 -2.93
CA PHE A 85 6.34 -4.42 -2.28
C PHE A 85 5.21 -4.23 -3.30
N MET A 86 5.36 -3.30 -4.24
CA MET A 86 4.35 -3.06 -5.26
C MET A 86 4.15 -4.29 -6.17
N LYS A 87 5.24 -4.92 -6.60
CA LYS A 87 5.20 -6.15 -7.40
C LYS A 87 4.41 -7.26 -6.69
N LYS A 88 4.70 -7.51 -5.41
CA LYS A 88 3.99 -8.51 -4.59
C LYS A 88 2.50 -8.21 -4.55
N LEU A 89 2.13 -6.97 -4.26
CA LEU A 89 0.73 -6.57 -4.10
C LEU A 89 -0.04 -6.62 -5.42
N LEU A 90 0.59 -6.24 -6.54
CA LEU A 90 -0.02 -6.35 -7.87
C LEU A 90 -0.25 -7.81 -8.28
N HIS A 91 0.71 -8.71 -7.99
CA HIS A 91 0.52 -10.15 -8.25
C HIS A 91 -0.60 -10.74 -7.39
N TRP A 92 -0.65 -10.39 -6.10
CA TRP A 92 -1.72 -10.81 -5.22
C TRP A 92 -3.10 -10.28 -5.69
N ARG A 93 -3.16 -9.01 -6.12
CA ARG A 93 -4.39 -8.41 -6.64
C ARG A 93 -4.88 -9.10 -7.92
N LYS A 94 -3.97 -9.53 -8.78
CA LYS A 94 -4.29 -10.18 -10.05
C LYS A 94 -5.00 -11.50 -9.79
N GLY A 95 -6.26 -11.60 -10.21
CA GLY A 95 -7.11 -12.77 -9.96
C GLY A 95 -7.76 -12.84 -8.58
N ASN A 96 -7.61 -11.80 -7.76
CA ASN A 96 -8.31 -11.72 -6.48
C ASN A 96 -9.72 -11.13 -6.66
N ASP A 97 -10.72 -12.01 -6.64
CA ASP A 97 -12.13 -11.65 -6.83
C ASP A 97 -12.67 -10.76 -5.71
N VAL A 98 -12.14 -10.85 -4.50
CA VAL A 98 -12.54 -9.99 -3.38
C VAL A 98 -12.23 -8.53 -3.71
N ILE A 99 -11.11 -8.26 -4.38
CA ILE A 99 -10.74 -6.90 -4.77
C ILE A 99 -11.43 -6.47 -6.07
N SER A 100 -11.51 -7.34 -7.06
CA SER A 100 -12.04 -6.96 -8.39
C SER A 100 -13.56 -6.90 -8.45
N LYS A 101 -14.26 -7.74 -7.67
CA LYS A 101 -15.73 -7.89 -7.69
C LYS A 101 -16.39 -7.56 -6.35
N GLY A 102 -15.59 -7.47 -5.28
CA GLY A 102 -16.08 -7.34 -3.92
C GLY A 102 -16.69 -5.99 -3.60
N LYS A 103 -17.57 -6.01 -2.61
CA LYS A 103 -18.11 -4.80 -1.97
C LYS A 103 -17.08 -4.22 -1.01
N MET A 104 -17.20 -2.92 -0.75
CA MET A 104 -16.42 -2.24 0.29
C MET A 104 -17.34 -1.80 1.41
N LYS A 105 -16.90 -2.06 2.65
CA LYS A 105 -17.46 -1.50 3.86
C LYS A 105 -16.35 -0.80 4.61
N HIS A 106 -16.49 0.48 4.87
CA HIS A 106 -15.52 1.22 5.67
C HIS A 106 -16.11 1.58 7.03
N PHE A 107 -15.23 1.67 8.02
CA PHE A 107 -15.59 2.03 9.39
C PHE A 107 -15.18 3.46 9.67
N MET A 108 -15.93 4.13 10.55
CA MET A 108 -15.53 5.45 11.02
C MET A 108 -14.15 5.37 11.67
N PRO A 109 -13.17 6.21 11.24
CA PRO A 109 -11.84 6.21 11.83
C PRO A 109 -11.90 6.46 13.36
N ARG A 110 -11.15 5.69 14.13
CA ARG A 110 -11.03 5.79 15.58
C ARG A 110 -9.57 5.77 16.00
N ASN A 111 -9.19 6.60 16.94
CA ASN A 111 -7.83 6.67 17.48
C ASN A 111 -6.74 6.73 16.39
N ASN A 112 -7.00 7.49 15.32
CA ASN A 112 -6.12 7.60 14.15
C ASN A 112 -5.95 6.29 13.35
N ILE A 113 -6.81 5.31 13.55
CA ILE A 113 -6.83 4.06 12.79
C ILE A 113 -7.98 4.13 11.80
N TYR A 114 -7.68 3.89 10.53
CA TYR A 114 -8.68 3.70 9.48
C TYR A 114 -8.77 2.24 9.10
N VAL A 115 -10.00 1.72 9.07
CA VAL A 115 -10.28 0.32 8.78
C VAL A 115 -11.37 0.23 7.71
N TYR A 116 -11.18 -0.67 6.75
CA TYR A 116 -12.22 -1.05 5.80
C TYR A 116 -12.10 -2.52 5.42
N GLU A 117 -13.23 -3.07 5.04
CA GLU A 117 -13.38 -4.42 4.53
C GLU A 117 -13.61 -4.41 3.01
N ARG A 118 -13.03 -5.40 2.33
CA ARG A 118 -13.44 -5.84 1.00
C ARG A 118 -13.96 -7.27 1.12
N SER A 119 -15.17 -7.54 0.59
CA SER A 119 -15.77 -8.87 0.73
C SER A 119 -16.46 -9.34 -0.54
N TYR A 120 -16.32 -10.64 -0.84
CA TYR A 120 -16.94 -11.31 -1.98
C TYR A 120 -17.08 -12.82 -1.72
N ASN A 121 -18.29 -13.37 -1.93
CA ASN A 121 -18.58 -14.81 -1.83
C ASN A 121 -18.05 -15.45 -0.53
N GLY A 122 -18.31 -14.82 0.62
CA GLY A 122 -17.92 -15.34 1.93
C GLY A 122 -16.44 -15.20 2.28
N LYS A 123 -15.62 -14.63 1.41
CA LYS A 123 -14.23 -14.24 1.68
C LYS A 123 -14.17 -12.75 2.02
N SER A 124 -13.28 -12.40 2.93
CA SER A 124 -13.15 -11.04 3.43
C SER A 124 -11.68 -10.66 3.60
N ILE A 125 -11.36 -9.42 3.27
CA ILE A 125 -10.06 -8.81 3.49
C ILE A 125 -10.28 -7.56 4.30
N LEU A 126 -9.66 -7.48 5.47
CA LEU A 126 -9.69 -6.32 6.34
C LEU A 126 -8.39 -5.55 6.19
N VAL A 127 -8.48 -4.29 5.78
CA VAL A 127 -7.34 -3.39 5.69
C VAL A 127 -7.37 -2.44 6.87
N VAL A 128 -6.26 -2.37 7.59
CA VAL A 128 -6.10 -1.58 8.82
C VAL A 128 -4.90 -0.68 8.67
N MET A 129 -5.06 0.63 8.88
CA MET A 129 -4.01 1.63 8.69
C MET A 129 -3.85 2.49 9.94
N ASN A 130 -2.63 2.54 10.49
CA ASN A 130 -2.27 3.51 11.51
C ASN A 130 -1.91 4.86 10.85
N GLY A 131 -2.75 5.87 10.99
CA GLY A 131 -2.57 7.20 10.35
C GLY A 131 -1.49 8.08 10.99
N VAL A 132 -0.90 7.69 12.12
CA VAL A 132 0.06 8.53 12.86
C VAL A 132 1.45 7.89 12.98
N ASN A 133 2.43 8.73 13.33
CA ASN A 133 3.83 8.34 13.45
C ASN A 133 4.20 7.89 14.87
N LYS A 134 3.30 7.09 15.46
CA LYS A 134 3.48 6.48 16.79
C LYS A 134 2.70 5.17 16.86
N GLU A 135 3.06 4.31 17.80
CA GLU A 135 2.28 3.10 18.10
C GLU A 135 0.88 3.45 18.55
N VAL A 136 -0.10 2.66 18.13
CA VAL A 136 -1.50 2.76 18.56
C VAL A 136 -2.09 1.38 18.78
N ASP A 137 -2.96 1.27 19.77
CA ASP A 137 -3.70 0.04 20.05
C ASP A 137 -4.98 -0.01 19.20
N TRP A 138 -5.09 -1.04 18.38
CA TRP A 138 -6.28 -1.33 17.60
C TRP A 138 -7.19 -2.28 18.40
N ASP A 139 -8.32 -1.74 18.87
CA ASP A 139 -9.35 -2.49 19.58
C ASP A 139 -10.27 -3.21 18.58
N LEU A 140 -10.24 -4.54 18.58
CA LEU A 140 -10.98 -5.38 17.65
C LEU A 140 -12.48 -5.49 18.01
N ALA A 141 -12.89 -5.06 19.19
CA ALA A 141 -14.29 -5.12 19.62
C ALA A 141 -15.24 -4.37 18.68
N HIS A 142 -14.75 -3.29 18.05
CA HIS A 142 -15.51 -2.48 17.10
C HIS A 142 -15.71 -3.13 15.71
N TYR A 143 -15.03 -4.25 15.43
CA TYR A 143 -15.00 -4.90 14.12
C TYR A 143 -15.53 -6.34 14.16
N LYS A 144 -16.22 -6.71 15.24
CA LYS A 144 -16.80 -8.05 15.45
C LYS A 144 -17.73 -8.50 14.34
N GLU A 145 -18.44 -7.57 13.70
CA GLU A 145 -19.35 -7.88 12.60
C GLU A 145 -18.64 -8.44 11.35
N VAL A 146 -17.33 -8.14 11.19
CA VAL A 146 -16.51 -8.67 10.09
C VAL A 146 -15.62 -9.79 10.58
N ILE A 147 -14.99 -9.65 11.74
CA ILE A 147 -14.07 -10.63 12.30
C ILE A 147 -14.83 -11.89 12.76
N GLY A 148 -16.04 -11.71 13.30
CA GLY A 148 -16.84 -12.83 13.83
C GLY A 148 -16.13 -13.55 14.99
N ASN A 149 -16.06 -14.87 14.87
CA ASN A 149 -15.40 -15.74 15.85
C ASN A 149 -13.98 -16.17 15.41
N LYS A 150 -13.41 -15.53 14.41
CA LYS A 150 -12.06 -15.85 13.93
C LYS A 150 -11.03 -15.45 14.99
N THR A 151 -10.06 -16.34 15.19
CA THR A 151 -8.95 -16.15 16.15
C THR A 151 -7.65 -15.80 15.44
N ASP A 152 -7.62 -15.97 14.13
CA ASP A 152 -6.45 -15.81 13.29
C ASP A 152 -6.82 -15.18 11.96
N ALA A 153 -5.89 -14.47 11.36
CA ALA A 153 -5.96 -13.96 9.99
C ALA A 153 -4.57 -14.00 9.36
N ARG A 154 -4.51 -14.20 8.04
CA ARG A 154 -3.24 -14.12 7.31
C ARG A 154 -2.97 -12.68 6.88
N ASN A 155 -1.83 -12.13 7.26
CA ASN A 155 -1.37 -10.85 6.73
C ASN A 155 -0.74 -11.04 5.35
N VAL A 156 -1.41 -10.56 4.31
CA VAL A 156 -0.97 -10.64 2.90
C VAL A 156 0.38 -9.98 2.68
N LEU A 157 0.68 -8.90 3.41
CA LEU A 157 1.89 -8.10 3.19
C LEU A 157 3.15 -8.83 3.66
N THR A 158 3.04 -9.61 4.73
CA THR A 158 4.18 -10.32 5.34
C THR A 158 4.13 -11.84 5.13
N ASP A 159 3.00 -12.38 4.64
CA ASP A 159 2.72 -13.82 4.54
C ASP A 159 2.76 -14.54 5.91
N THR A 160 2.41 -13.84 6.98
CA THR A 160 2.39 -14.37 8.34
C THR A 160 1.00 -14.39 8.92
N ASP A 161 0.75 -15.31 9.85
CA ASP A 161 -0.50 -15.34 10.60
C ASP A 161 -0.46 -14.31 11.74
N VAL A 162 -1.58 -13.61 11.89
CA VAL A 162 -1.81 -12.62 12.94
C VAL A 162 -2.90 -13.15 13.87
N LYS A 163 -2.62 -13.21 15.17
CA LYS A 163 -3.61 -13.56 16.19
C LYS A 163 -4.58 -12.41 16.42
N LEU A 164 -5.86 -12.70 16.24
CA LEU A 164 -6.96 -11.73 16.45
C LEU A 164 -7.39 -11.75 17.92
N GLY A 165 -6.60 -11.10 18.78
CA GLY A 165 -6.93 -10.92 20.20
C GLY A 165 -7.93 -9.78 20.42
N ALA A 166 -8.02 -9.30 21.66
CA ALA A 166 -8.85 -8.13 21.97
C ALA A 166 -8.25 -6.85 21.40
N ILE A 167 -6.92 -6.74 21.45
CA ILE A 167 -6.13 -5.58 21.02
C ILE A 167 -4.95 -6.07 20.19
N ILE A 168 -4.66 -5.36 19.11
CA ILE A 168 -3.42 -5.50 18.32
C ILE A 168 -2.70 -4.16 18.35
N ARG A 169 -1.41 -4.16 18.70
CA ARG A 169 -0.57 -2.97 18.66
C ARG A 169 -0.03 -2.77 17.26
N LEU A 170 -0.39 -1.65 16.65
CA LEU A 170 0.10 -1.24 15.34
C LEU A 170 1.34 -0.34 15.51
N GLN A 171 2.36 -0.61 14.71
CA GLN A 171 3.56 0.23 14.64
C GLN A 171 3.26 1.59 13.96
N PRO A 172 4.15 2.60 14.09
CA PRO A 172 4.01 3.88 13.39
C PRO A 172 3.76 3.66 11.90
N LYS A 173 2.70 4.28 11.35
CA LYS A 173 2.33 4.16 9.93
C LYS A 173 2.14 2.73 9.41
N GLU A 174 2.00 1.76 10.28
CA GLU A 174 1.77 0.38 9.85
C GLU A 174 0.47 0.23 9.07
N VAL A 175 0.50 -0.64 8.07
CA VAL A 175 -0.67 -1.13 7.37
C VAL A 175 -0.72 -2.65 7.46
N LEU A 176 -1.88 -3.19 7.79
CA LEU A 176 -2.17 -4.62 7.74
C LEU A 176 -3.19 -4.90 6.63
N MET A 177 -3.02 -6.03 5.96
CA MET A 177 -4.01 -6.60 5.02
C MET A 177 -4.32 -8.03 5.47
N LEU A 178 -5.44 -8.21 6.14
CA LEU A 178 -5.81 -9.45 6.82
C LEU A 178 -6.86 -10.21 6.00
N GLU A 179 -6.48 -11.35 5.46
CA GLU A 179 -7.43 -12.34 4.91
C GLU A 179 -8.11 -13.07 6.06
N LEU A 180 -9.47 -12.99 6.07
CA LEU A 180 -10.35 -13.52 7.12
C LEU A 180 -11.09 -14.79 6.64
#